data_c8ffa06fcaad0b58ca6be2e34a49e084
#
_entry.id   c8ffa06fcaad0b58ca6be2e34a49e084
#
_cell.length_a   1.000
_cell.length_b   1.000
_cell.length_c   1.000
_cell.angle_alpha   90.00
_cell.angle_beta   90.00
_cell.angle_gamma   90.00
#
_symmetry.space_group_name_H-M   'P 1'
#
loop_
_entity.id
_entity.type
_entity.pdbx_description
1 polymer ?
#
loop_
_entity_poly.entity_id
_entity_poly.type
_entity_poly.pdbx_seq_one_letter_code
_entity_poly.pdbx_strand_id
1 'polypeptide(L)'
;MSDPNEHGQGGDRGPFGARQVAEVPSTLPVSPRADISSRRMLVIVGDRVSTHPLPDQGTVKIGRGDDAELRIDDPSVSRDHAHLVFAKGRPIQISDAGSSNGTRVRGKPLPAGQKVQITPGETFEVGSALLMIQSPFEDASAPPANESGSLVIEDRTMAGIYQLAERVAKSTINVLLLGETGVGKDVLARRIHAMSPRADKAFLPLNCGALSEQLLESELFGHERGSFTGAHEMKQGLLEAADGGTVFLDEVGELPMSVQVKLLRVLEERQVRRVGGIRSKPFDIRFIAATNRELGEAVHGGNFRPDLYYRLNGISLVIPPLRQRVGEIEELARRFVEESSVRAERTSPPTISSEAMAWLKSHSWPGNIRELQNTMERAVLLCNGDEITLDHLPPTTGTTGKTGDHRAIDPDPERQRILDALDKCAGNQTRAARLLGISRNTLLARLDAYGINRPRKPVR
;
A
#
# COMPACT_ATOMS: atom_id res chain seq x y z
N MET A 1 39.78 53.22 60.39
CA MET A 1 41.08 53.91 60.34
C MET A 1 41.51 53.75 58.91
N SER A 2 41.25 54.79 58.25
CA SER A 2 42.05 55.72 57.46
C SER A 2 42.33 55.23 56.05
N ASP A 3 41.59 55.78 55.15
CA ASP A 3 42.05 56.32 53.85
C ASP A 3 43.21 57.27 54.05
N PRO A 4 43.94 57.77 53.07
CA PRO A 4 43.48 58.12 51.70
C PRO A 4 44.57 58.15 50.59
N ASN A 5 44.10 58.45 49.35
CA ASN A 5 44.68 59.42 48.34
C ASN A 5 46.11 59.24 47.78
N GLU A 6 46.47 59.48 46.56
CA GLU A 6 46.09 60.53 45.60
C GLU A 6 46.82 60.28 44.25
N HIS A 7 46.23 60.81 43.18
CA HIS A 7 46.83 61.46 41.98
C HIS A 7 47.81 60.67 41.08
N GLY A 8 47.77 60.72 39.80
CA GLY A 8 47.31 61.67 38.82
C GLY A 8 47.69 61.27 37.40
N GLN A 9 46.89 61.80 36.53
CA GLN A 9 47.14 62.34 35.19
C GLN A 9 48.00 61.60 34.14
N GLY A 10 47.36 61.44 32.97
CA GLY A 10 48.01 61.84 31.75
C GLY A 10 47.76 60.90 30.59
N GLY A 11 46.80 61.21 29.79
CA GLY A 11 46.61 61.24 28.37
C GLY A 11 47.43 60.33 27.46
N ASP A 12 46.81 59.54 26.65
CA ASP A 12 46.88 59.78 25.22
C ASP A 12 45.84 58.88 24.48
N ARG A 13 45.19 59.47 23.49
CA ARG A 13 44.23 58.83 22.62
C ARG A 13 44.95 58.18 21.45
N GLY A 14 44.92 56.88 21.30
CA GLY A 14 45.32 56.16 20.10
C GLY A 14 44.20 55.20 19.66
N PRO A 15 44.03 54.92 18.36
CA PRO A 15 42.70 54.50 17.77
C PRO A 15 42.40 53.03 17.98
N PHE A 16 41.12 52.79 18.12
CA PHE A 16 40.48 51.47 18.15
C PHE A 16 40.97 50.58 17.01
N GLY A 17 41.74 49.56 17.32
CA GLY A 17 42.03 48.44 16.45
C GLY A 17 40.77 47.60 16.28
N ALA A 18 40.18 47.63 15.07
CA ALA A 18 39.12 46.77 14.67
C ALA A 18 39.54 45.30 14.81
N ARG A 19 38.93 44.55 15.73
CA ARG A 19 38.98 43.10 15.73
C ARG A 19 38.34 42.64 14.41
N GLN A 20 39.13 42.07 13.51
CA GLN A 20 38.67 41.28 12.40
C GLN A 20 37.83 40.15 12.96
N VAL A 21 36.49 40.25 12.75
CA VAL A 21 35.60 39.13 12.85
C VAL A 21 35.96 38.24 11.68
N ALA A 22 36.49 37.04 11.98
CA ALA A 22 36.69 36.01 10.98
C ALA A 22 35.36 35.70 10.34
N GLU A 23 35.22 36.02 9.07
CA GLU A 23 34.12 35.55 8.23
C GLU A 23 34.15 34.04 8.21
N VAL A 24 33.13 33.43 8.83
CA VAL A 24 32.79 32.03 8.66
C VAL A 24 32.31 31.91 7.21
N PRO A 25 32.92 31.10 6.36
CA PRO A 25 32.41 30.89 5.00
C PRO A 25 31.08 30.12 5.09
N SER A 26 30.02 30.85 4.97
CA SER A 26 28.66 30.30 4.81
C SER A 26 28.47 29.90 3.36
N THR A 27 28.95 28.72 2.98
CA THR A 27 28.42 27.94 1.87
C THR A 27 28.93 26.52 2.01
N LEU A 28 28.28 25.74 2.88
CA LEU A 28 28.21 24.31 2.62
C LEU A 28 27.44 24.14 1.31
N PRO A 29 27.95 23.37 0.34
CA PRO A 29 27.20 23.09 -0.85
C PRO A 29 25.89 22.39 -0.43
N VAL A 30 24.77 23.01 -0.74
CA VAL A 30 23.46 22.38 -0.70
C VAL A 30 23.59 21.15 -1.59
N SER A 31 23.64 19.98 -0.97
CA SER A 31 23.50 18.71 -1.70
C SER A 31 22.31 18.83 -2.61
N PRO A 32 22.42 18.48 -3.90
CA PRO A 32 21.29 18.56 -4.81
C PRO A 32 20.12 17.78 -4.17
N ARG A 33 18.95 18.39 -4.18
CA ARG A 33 17.67 17.78 -3.79
C ARG A 33 17.67 16.37 -4.34
N ALA A 34 17.64 15.38 -3.46
CA ALA A 34 17.50 13.99 -3.85
C ALA A 34 16.27 13.91 -4.74
N ASP A 35 16.49 13.55 -6.00
CA ASP A 35 15.44 13.38 -6.98
C ASP A 35 14.48 12.32 -6.44
N ILE A 36 13.23 12.70 -6.22
CA ILE A 36 12.20 11.87 -5.59
C ILE A 36 11.88 10.65 -6.49
N SER A 37 12.36 10.65 -7.72
CA SER A 37 12.18 9.60 -8.75
C SER A 37 13.23 8.49 -8.75
N SER A 38 14.16 8.44 -7.81
CA SER A 38 15.24 7.47 -7.85
C SER A 38 14.77 6.04 -7.53
N ARG A 39 14.87 5.17 -8.52
CA ARG A 39 14.71 3.73 -8.39
C ARG A 39 15.66 3.17 -7.34
N ARG A 40 15.25 2.10 -6.68
CA ARG A 40 16.07 1.40 -5.69
C ARG A 40 16.18 -0.07 -6.02
N MET A 41 17.35 -0.65 -5.74
CA MET A 41 17.56 -2.09 -5.74
C MET A 41 17.43 -2.61 -4.32
N LEU A 42 16.48 -3.51 -4.09
CA LEU A 42 16.44 -4.34 -2.92
C LEU A 42 17.32 -5.58 -3.15
N VAL A 43 18.22 -5.86 -2.22
CA VAL A 43 19.12 -7.01 -2.24
C VAL A 43 18.91 -7.81 -0.96
N ILE A 44 18.65 -9.10 -1.11
CA ILE A 44 18.43 -10.04 0.00
C ILE A 44 19.48 -11.15 -0.12
N VAL A 45 20.33 -11.30 0.89
CA VAL A 45 21.36 -12.32 0.98
C VAL A 45 21.23 -13.02 2.33
N GLY A 46 20.77 -14.27 2.32
CA GLY A 46 20.44 -14.96 3.57
C GLY A 46 19.45 -14.16 4.41
N ASP A 47 19.85 -13.79 5.63
CA ASP A 47 19.02 -12.97 6.56
C ASP A 47 19.28 -11.46 6.43
N ARG A 48 20.16 -11.03 5.54
CA ARG A 48 20.51 -9.62 5.35
C ARG A 48 19.70 -9.02 4.22
N VAL A 49 19.12 -7.85 4.47
CA VAL A 49 18.38 -7.06 3.50
C VAL A 49 19.02 -5.68 3.41
N SER A 50 19.34 -5.26 2.19
CA SER A 50 19.89 -3.93 1.92
C SER A 50 19.18 -3.29 0.74
N THR A 51 19.18 -1.95 0.71
CA THR A 51 18.56 -1.16 -0.35
C THR A 51 19.58 -0.19 -0.91
N HIS A 52 19.74 -0.21 -2.23
CA HIS A 52 20.72 0.62 -2.94
C HIS A 52 20.02 1.53 -3.94
N PRO A 53 20.39 2.81 -4.07
CA PRO A 53 19.86 3.69 -5.10
C PRO A 53 20.30 3.22 -6.49
N LEU A 54 19.43 3.36 -7.49
CA LEU A 54 19.74 3.05 -8.88
C LEU A 54 19.69 4.33 -9.73
N PRO A 55 20.52 4.46 -10.78
CA PRO A 55 20.48 5.58 -11.69
C PRO A 55 19.27 5.48 -12.63
N ASP A 56 18.79 6.62 -13.13
CA ASP A 56 17.72 6.66 -14.14
C ASP A 56 18.20 6.21 -15.52
N GLN A 57 19.49 6.36 -15.83
CA GLN A 57 20.13 5.96 -17.07
C GLN A 57 21.55 5.47 -16.81
N GLY A 58 22.00 4.53 -17.65
CA GLY A 58 23.34 3.96 -17.55
C GLY A 58 23.33 2.46 -17.37
N THR A 59 24.51 1.92 -17.07
CA THR A 59 24.69 0.50 -16.77
C THR A 59 25.12 0.38 -15.31
N VAL A 60 24.51 -0.50 -14.55
CA VAL A 60 24.89 -0.83 -13.17
C VAL A 60 25.50 -2.22 -13.17
N LYS A 61 26.73 -2.32 -12.77
CA LYS A 61 27.46 -3.57 -12.59
C LYS A 61 27.14 -4.16 -11.21
N ILE A 62 26.67 -5.40 -11.21
CA ILE A 62 26.36 -6.16 -10.01
C ILE A 62 27.44 -7.21 -9.80
N GLY A 63 28.02 -7.24 -8.62
CA GLY A 63 29.06 -8.21 -8.33
C GLY A 63 29.63 -8.10 -6.93
N ARG A 64 30.58 -8.99 -6.61
CA ARG A 64 31.35 -8.95 -5.35
C ARG A 64 32.63 -8.13 -5.47
N GLY A 65 33.03 -7.74 -6.69
CA GLY A 65 34.24 -6.96 -6.95
C GLY A 65 34.15 -5.54 -6.38
N ASP A 66 35.32 -4.92 -6.13
CA ASP A 66 35.40 -3.55 -5.61
C ASP A 66 34.99 -2.51 -6.67
N ASP A 67 34.94 -2.91 -7.94
CA ASP A 67 34.53 -2.12 -9.08
C ASP A 67 33.03 -2.26 -9.44
N ALA A 68 32.26 -3.01 -8.63
CA ALA A 68 30.82 -3.16 -8.81
C ALA A 68 30.09 -1.97 -8.18
N GLU A 69 29.24 -1.27 -8.96
CA GLU A 69 28.37 -0.19 -8.45
C GLU A 69 27.34 -0.74 -7.46
N LEU A 70 26.84 -1.97 -7.69
CA LEU A 70 26.03 -2.71 -6.74
C LEU A 70 26.83 -3.87 -6.18
N ARG A 71 27.56 -3.61 -5.10
CA ARG A 71 28.37 -4.62 -4.45
C ARG A 71 27.54 -5.52 -3.55
N ILE A 72 27.66 -6.84 -3.80
CA ILE A 72 27.02 -7.88 -2.97
C ILE A 72 28.11 -8.77 -2.39
N ASP A 73 28.32 -8.65 -1.08
CA ASP A 73 29.33 -9.42 -0.36
C ASP A 73 28.81 -10.81 0.01
N ASP A 74 28.75 -11.68 -1.01
CA ASP A 74 28.34 -13.09 -0.89
C ASP A 74 29.26 -13.98 -1.74
N PRO A 75 29.74 -15.12 -1.22
CA PRO A 75 30.62 -16.02 -1.93
C PRO A 75 30.04 -16.60 -3.23
N SER A 76 28.72 -16.70 -3.33
CA SER A 76 28.02 -17.19 -4.52
C SER A 76 28.00 -16.17 -5.66
N VAL A 77 28.26 -14.88 -5.36
CA VAL A 77 28.26 -13.80 -6.34
C VAL A 77 29.68 -13.62 -6.92
N SER A 78 29.81 -13.67 -8.24
CA SER A 78 31.06 -13.44 -8.96
C SER A 78 31.53 -11.99 -8.81
N ARG A 79 32.82 -11.71 -9.03
CA ARG A 79 33.35 -10.32 -8.97
C ARG A 79 32.63 -9.39 -9.94
N ASP A 80 32.42 -9.86 -11.15
CA ASP A 80 31.54 -9.31 -12.18
C ASP A 80 30.49 -10.38 -12.46
N HIS A 81 29.23 -10.14 -12.04
CA HIS A 81 28.20 -11.19 -12.08
C HIS A 81 27.13 -10.87 -13.12
N ALA A 82 26.53 -9.70 -13.04
CA ALA A 82 25.46 -9.30 -13.93
C ALA A 82 25.49 -7.78 -14.19
N HIS A 83 24.92 -7.37 -15.32
CA HIS A 83 24.80 -5.99 -15.72
C HIS A 83 23.33 -5.60 -15.90
N LEU A 84 22.93 -4.49 -15.28
CA LEU A 84 21.63 -3.86 -15.49
C LEU A 84 21.79 -2.63 -16.37
N VAL A 85 20.96 -2.53 -17.40
CA VAL A 85 20.96 -1.39 -18.33
C VAL A 85 19.67 -0.61 -18.17
N PHE A 86 19.81 0.67 -17.85
CA PHE A 86 18.73 1.64 -17.72
C PHE A 86 18.78 2.61 -18.89
N ALA A 87 17.68 2.80 -19.60
CA ALA A 87 17.55 3.78 -20.65
C ALA A 87 16.19 4.48 -20.57
N LYS A 88 16.16 5.79 -20.80
CA LYS A 88 14.94 6.59 -20.72
C LYS A 88 13.88 6.09 -21.71
N GLY A 89 12.68 5.78 -21.21
CA GLY A 89 11.57 5.29 -22.06
C GLY A 89 11.77 3.87 -22.64
N ARG A 90 12.74 3.10 -22.13
CA ARG A 90 12.94 1.68 -22.50
C ARG A 90 12.84 0.76 -21.30
N PRO A 91 12.44 -0.49 -21.50
CA PRO A 91 12.45 -1.50 -20.44
C PRO A 91 13.86 -1.72 -19.89
N ILE A 92 13.94 -1.99 -18.59
CA ILE A 92 15.18 -2.32 -17.92
C ILE A 92 15.64 -3.69 -18.43
N GLN A 93 16.92 -3.81 -18.73
CA GLN A 93 17.50 -5.06 -19.23
C GLN A 93 18.55 -5.58 -18.25
N ILE A 94 18.55 -6.90 -18.04
CA ILE A 94 19.59 -7.61 -17.31
C ILE A 94 20.34 -8.57 -18.23
N SER A 95 21.64 -8.71 -18.01
CA SER A 95 22.47 -9.74 -18.67
C SER A 95 23.44 -10.35 -17.66
N ASP A 96 23.67 -11.65 -17.76
CA ASP A 96 24.71 -12.32 -17.00
C ASP A 96 26.09 -12.05 -17.64
N ALA A 97 27.10 -11.77 -16.84
CA ALA A 97 28.46 -11.42 -17.28
C ALA A 97 29.37 -12.65 -17.44
N GLY A 98 28.82 -13.87 -17.44
CA GLY A 98 29.59 -15.13 -17.42
C GLY A 98 29.90 -15.57 -15.99
N SER A 99 28.93 -15.37 -15.09
CA SER A 99 29.10 -15.66 -13.68
C SER A 99 29.22 -17.19 -13.40
N SER A 100 29.86 -17.53 -12.27
CA SER A 100 30.10 -18.93 -11.90
C SER A 100 28.81 -19.68 -11.46
N ASN A 101 27.89 -18.99 -10.79
CA ASN A 101 26.66 -19.57 -10.27
C ASN A 101 25.40 -19.14 -11.03
N GLY A 102 25.58 -18.29 -12.05
CA GLY A 102 24.52 -17.86 -12.96
C GLY A 102 23.55 -16.86 -12.37
N THR A 103 22.94 -16.11 -13.26
CA THR A 103 21.79 -15.22 -12.99
C THR A 103 20.52 -15.96 -13.38
N ARG A 104 19.44 -15.84 -12.58
CA ARG A 104 18.12 -16.40 -12.92
C ARG A 104 17.08 -15.30 -12.95
N VAL A 105 16.28 -15.31 -14.01
CA VAL A 105 15.13 -14.40 -14.16
C VAL A 105 13.88 -15.26 -14.32
N ARG A 106 12.85 -15.00 -13.51
CA ARG A 106 11.63 -15.84 -13.49
C ARG A 106 11.93 -17.33 -13.26
N GLY A 107 12.91 -17.64 -12.41
CA GLY A 107 13.35 -19.01 -12.12
C GLY A 107 14.11 -19.71 -13.24
N LYS A 108 14.32 -19.08 -14.42
CA LYS A 108 15.09 -19.63 -15.54
C LYS A 108 16.51 -19.09 -15.55
N PRO A 109 17.52 -19.94 -15.76
CA PRO A 109 18.91 -19.49 -15.90
C PRO A 109 19.04 -18.59 -17.14
N LEU A 110 19.77 -17.50 -16.99
CA LEU A 110 20.05 -16.53 -18.04
C LEU A 110 21.42 -16.93 -18.70
N PRO A 111 21.45 -17.28 -19.99
CA PRO A 111 22.71 -17.51 -20.66
C PRO A 111 23.62 -16.29 -20.65
N ALA A 112 24.93 -16.52 -20.51
CA ALA A 112 25.92 -15.44 -20.47
C ALA A 112 25.80 -14.53 -21.70
N GLY A 113 25.76 -13.21 -21.47
CA GLY A 113 25.64 -12.18 -22.51
C GLY A 113 24.25 -11.99 -23.09
N GLN A 114 23.28 -12.87 -22.83
CA GLN A 114 21.90 -12.69 -23.26
C GLN A 114 21.24 -11.58 -22.42
N LYS A 115 20.55 -10.65 -23.10
CA LYS A 115 19.79 -9.60 -22.45
C LYS A 115 18.33 -9.99 -22.31
N VAL A 116 17.79 -9.89 -21.10
CA VAL A 116 16.38 -10.13 -20.80
C VAL A 116 15.79 -8.87 -20.18
N GLN A 117 14.56 -8.54 -20.54
CA GLN A 117 13.82 -7.44 -19.93
C GLN A 117 13.29 -7.85 -18.56
N ILE A 118 13.41 -6.94 -17.59
CA ILE A 118 12.82 -7.04 -16.27
C ILE A 118 12.00 -5.79 -15.97
N THR A 119 10.94 -5.98 -15.20
CA THR A 119 10.04 -4.89 -14.78
C THR A 119 10.25 -4.55 -13.31
N PRO A 120 10.04 -3.29 -12.88
CA PRO A 120 9.99 -2.96 -11.46
C PRO A 120 9.01 -3.88 -10.71
N GLY A 121 9.39 -4.30 -9.50
CA GLY A 121 8.64 -5.28 -8.71
C GLY A 121 8.94 -6.74 -9.04
N GLU A 122 9.61 -7.02 -10.15
CA GLU A 122 10.03 -8.38 -10.53
C GLU A 122 11.30 -8.79 -9.78
N THR A 123 11.32 -10.03 -9.29
CA THR A 123 12.49 -10.61 -8.61
C THR A 123 13.38 -11.38 -9.58
N PHE A 124 14.70 -11.29 -9.38
CA PHE A 124 15.69 -12.10 -10.09
C PHE A 124 16.82 -12.51 -9.12
N GLU A 125 17.53 -13.57 -9.45
CA GLU A 125 18.58 -14.12 -8.61
C GLU A 125 19.95 -13.89 -9.23
N VAL A 126 20.93 -13.54 -8.40
CA VAL A 126 22.33 -13.36 -8.73
C VAL A 126 23.14 -14.23 -7.76
N GLY A 127 23.55 -15.42 -8.19
CA GLY A 127 24.03 -16.45 -7.27
C GLY A 127 22.93 -16.86 -6.27
N SER A 128 23.18 -16.73 -4.98
CA SER A 128 22.20 -16.95 -3.88
C SER A 128 21.45 -15.70 -3.50
N ALA A 129 21.84 -14.52 -3.99
CA ALA A 129 21.20 -13.27 -3.70
C ALA A 129 19.90 -13.11 -4.49
N LEU A 130 18.80 -12.70 -3.82
CA LEU A 130 17.55 -12.30 -4.47
C LEU A 130 17.51 -10.79 -4.59
N LEU A 131 17.24 -10.29 -5.79
CA LEU A 131 17.19 -8.87 -6.10
C LEU A 131 15.81 -8.50 -6.65
N MET A 132 15.39 -7.24 -6.36
CA MET A 132 14.17 -6.65 -6.91
C MET A 132 14.37 -5.15 -7.11
N ILE A 133 13.97 -4.65 -8.29
CA ILE A 133 13.96 -3.21 -8.55
C ILE A 133 12.65 -2.63 -8.01
N GLN A 134 12.76 -1.67 -7.11
CA GLN A 134 11.64 -0.88 -6.60
C GLN A 134 11.62 0.47 -7.32
N SER A 135 10.46 0.81 -7.93
CA SER A 135 10.21 2.14 -8.46
C SER A 135 9.24 2.85 -7.52
N PRO A 136 9.59 4.02 -6.98
CA PRO A 136 8.72 4.72 -6.04
C PRO A 136 7.44 5.26 -6.66
N PHE A 137 7.41 5.47 -7.98
CA PHE A 137 6.40 6.32 -8.63
C PHE A 137 6.02 5.92 -10.07
N GLU A 138 6.40 4.74 -10.54
CA GLU A 138 5.87 4.31 -11.83
C GLU A 138 4.60 3.49 -11.63
N ASP A 139 3.55 3.95 -12.31
CA ASP A 139 2.32 3.22 -12.55
C ASP A 139 2.58 1.73 -12.69
N ALA A 140 1.89 0.94 -11.88
CA ALA A 140 1.57 -0.42 -12.25
C ALA A 140 0.63 -0.35 -13.47
N SER A 141 1.12 0.23 -14.57
CA SER A 141 0.52 0.03 -15.87
C SER A 141 0.62 -1.46 -16.15
N ALA A 142 -0.54 -2.06 -16.32
CA ALA A 142 -0.73 -3.45 -16.63
C ALA A 142 0.35 -3.94 -17.60
N PRO A 143 0.91 -5.14 -17.39
CA PRO A 143 1.79 -5.73 -18.38
C PRO A 143 1.04 -5.79 -19.70
N PRO A 144 1.70 -5.53 -20.85
CA PRO A 144 1.05 -5.61 -22.13
C PRO A 144 0.44 -7.01 -22.29
N ALA A 145 -0.85 -7.01 -22.57
CA ALA A 145 -1.56 -8.22 -22.95
C ALA A 145 -0.92 -8.75 -24.23
N ASN A 146 -0.10 -9.78 -24.11
CA ASN A 146 0.25 -10.61 -25.25
C ASN A 146 0.57 -12.04 -24.85
N GLU A 147 -0.28 -12.91 -25.40
CA GLU A 147 -0.09 -14.23 -25.96
C GLU A 147 0.00 -15.44 -25.00
N SER A 148 -1.09 -16.22 -25.06
CA SER A 148 -1.17 -17.69 -25.03
C SER A 148 -0.16 -18.43 -24.13
N GLY A 149 -0.52 -18.57 -22.86
CA GLY A 149 0.25 -19.38 -21.88
C GLY A 149 0.06 -18.93 -20.44
N SER A 150 -0.95 -18.13 -20.13
CA SER A 150 -1.07 -17.30 -18.92
C SER A 150 -1.26 -18.04 -17.59
N LEU A 151 -1.88 -19.21 -17.56
CA LEU A 151 -2.22 -19.94 -16.31
C LEU A 151 -1.02 -20.30 -15.43
N VAL A 152 0.15 -20.57 -16.05
CA VAL A 152 1.38 -20.98 -15.33
C VAL A 152 2.20 -19.76 -14.84
N ILE A 153 1.95 -18.58 -15.39
CA ILE A 153 2.70 -17.34 -15.06
C ILE A 153 2.09 -16.65 -13.85
N GLU A 154 0.79 -16.70 -13.66
CA GLU A 154 0.06 -16.06 -12.57
C GLU A 154 0.33 -16.75 -11.23
N ASP A 155 0.29 -18.07 -11.18
CA ASP A 155 0.67 -18.86 -10.00
C ASP A 155 2.13 -18.62 -9.59
N ARG A 156 3.02 -18.37 -10.57
CA ARG A 156 4.43 -18.04 -10.30
C ARG A 156 4.61 -16.67 -9.67
N THR A 157 3.78 -15.70 -9.98
CA THR A 157 3.86 -14.36 -9.39
C THR A 157 3.54 -14.41 -7.89
N MET A 158 2.47 -15.09 -7.50
CA MET A 158 2.12 -15.27 -6.08
C MET A 158 3.15 -16.15 -5.36
N ALA A 159 3.65 -17.21 -5.98
CA ALA A 159 4.73 -18.02 -5.42
C ALA A 159 5.99 -17.18 -5.14
N GLY A 160 6.36 -16.29 -6.05
CA GLY A 160 7.46 -15.34 -5.85
C GLY A 160 7.22 -14.37 -4.70
N ILE A 161 6.00 -13.84 -4.56
CA ILE A 161 5.61 -12.97 -3.45
C ILE A 161 5.69 -13.73 -2.11
N TYR A 162 5.22 -14.97 -2.05
CA TYR A 162 5.30 -15.78 -0.84
C TYR A 162 6.74 -16.13 -0.45
N GLN A 163 7.61 -16.47 -1.43
CA GLN A 163 9.03 -16.70 -1.16
C GLN A 163 9.72 -15.44 -0.63
N LEU A 164 9.41 -14.27 -1.22
CA LEU A 164 9.94 -13.00 -0.76
C LEU A 164 9.41 -12.68 0.64
N ALA A 165 8.11 -12.90 0.89
CA ALA A 165 7.50 -12.71 2.20
C ALA A 165 8.15 -13.58 3.28
N GLU A 166 8.48 -14.84 2.97
CA GLU A 166 9.17 -15.75 3.88
C GLU A 166 10.58 -15.25 4.25
N ARG A 167 11.35 -14.78 3.25
CA ARG A 167 12.69 -14.21 3.51
C ARG A 167 12.61 -12.93 4.33
N VAL A 168 11.69 -12.03 3.97
CA VAL A 168 11.48 -10.76 4.68
C VAL A 168 10.94 -10.99 6.09
N ALA A 169 10.17 -12.06 6.31
CA ALA A 169 9.64 -12.39 7.63
C ALA A 169 10.75 -12.54 8.68
N LYS A 170 11.89 -13.09 8.30
CA LYS A 170 13.05 -13.30 9.19
C LYS A 170 13.81 -12.02 9.54
N SER A 171 13.54 -10.92 8.86
CA SER A 171 14.19 -9.62 9.07
C SER A 171 13.33 -8.68 9.93
N THR A 172 13.93 -7.58 10.42
CA THR A 172 13.24 -6.50 11.15
C THR A 172 12.78 -5.35 10.25
N ILE A 173 12.96 -5.49 8.93
CA ILE A 173 12.61 -4.42 7.97
C ILE A 173 11.09 -4.20 7.94
N ASN A 174 10.68 -2.93 7.78
CA ASN A 174 9.28 -2.59 7.58
C ASN A 174 8.81 -3.09 6.21
N VAL A 175 7.59 -3.58 6.15
CA VAL A 175 6.98 -4.13 4.94
C VAL A 175 5.81 -3.27 4.53
N LEU A 176 5.75 -2.88 3.26
CA LEU A 176 4.62 -2.18 2.67
C LEU A 176 3.91 -3.12 1.68
N LEU A 177 2.65 -3.46 1.98
CA LEU A 177 1.79 -4.29 1.13
C LEU A 177 0.95 -3.39 0.23
N LEU A 178 1.12 -3.52 -1.07
CA LEU A 178 0.39 -2.76 -2.08
C LEU A 178 -0.60 -3.66 -2.82
N GLY A 179 -1.76 -3.15 -3.17
CA GLY A 179 -2.74 -3.88 -3.96
C GLY A 179 -4.17 -3.44 -3.70
N GLU A 180 -5.07 -3.82 -4.58
CA GLU A 180 -6.48 -3.46 -4.50
C GLU A 180 -7.15 -3.91 -3.20
N THR A 181 -8.30 -3.33 -2.89
CA THR A 181 -9.11 -3.77 -1.74
C THR A 181 -9.56 -5.23 -1.96
N GLY A 182 -9.46 -6.03 -0.89
CA GLY A 182 -9.92 -7.43 -0.92
C GLY A 182 -8.96 -8.43 -1.58
N VAL A 183 -7.70 -8.05 -1.93
CA VAL A 183 -6.72 -8.98 -2.52
C VAL A 183 -6.05 -9.92 -1.50
N GLY A 184 -6.26 -9.70 -0.18
CA GLY A 184 -5.68 -10.52 0.90
C GLY A 184 -4.41 -9.93 1.51
N LYS A 185 -4.28 -8.61 1.58
CA LYS A 185 -3.16 -7.93 2.25
C LYS A 185 -3.04 -8.31 3.73
N ASP A 186 -4.15 -8.41 4.43
CA ASP A 186 -4.23 -8.82 5.83
C ASP A 186 -3.79 -10.27 6.05
N VAL A 187 -4.16 -11.18 5.15
CA VAL A 187 -3.74 -12.59 5.16
C VAL A 187 -2.22 -12.68 4.98
N LEU A 188 -1.66 -11.94 4.03
CA LEU A 188 -0.21 -11.91 3.81
C LEU A 188 0.53 -11.29 5.01
N ALA A 189 0.00 -10.22 5.63
CA ALA A 189 0.58 -9.60 6.81
C ALA A 189 0.65 -10.59 7.99
N ARG A 190 -0.44 -11.33 8.26
CA ARG A 190 -0.47 -12.38 9.29
C ARG A 190 0.51 -13.52 8.99
N ARG A 191 0.63 -13.91 7.73
CA ARG A 191 1.59 -14.94 7.32
C ARG A 191 3.03 -14.49 7.51
N ILE A 192 3.37 -13.24 7.16
CA ILE A 192 4.70 -12.65 7.41
C ILE A 192 5.00 -12.64 8.91
N HIS A 193 4.04 -12.27 9.75
CA HIS A 193 4.21 -12.32 11.20
C HIS A 193 4.43 -13.75 11.71
N ALA A 194 3.60 -14.72 11.29
CA ALA A 194 3.68 -16.11 11.71
C ALA A 194 5.01 -16.79 11.32
N MET A 195 5.64 -16.35 10.23
CA MET A 195 6.96 -16.84 9.79
C MET A 195 8.14 -16.05 10.39
N SER A 196 7.87 -15.03 11.20
CA SER A 196 8.90 -14.15 11.77
C SER A 196 9.44 -14.69 13.12
N PRO A 197 10.60 -14.20 13.60
CA PRO A 197 11.08 -14.47 14.97
C PRO A 197 10.13 -13.97 16.06
N ARG A 198 9.08 -13.22 15.69
CA ARG A 198 8.05 -12.68 16.59
C ARG A 198 6.71 -13.41 16.48
N ALA A 199 6.69 -14.62 15.92
CA ALA A 199 5.46 -15.39 15.70
C ALA A 199 4.65 -15.63 16.98
N ASP A 200 5.34 -15.82 18.13
CA ASP A 200 4.74 -16.02 19.45
C ASP A 200 4.39 -14.71 20.18
N LYS A 201 4.64 -13.57 19.56
CA LYS A 201 4.37 -12.23 20.12
C LYS A 201 3.07 -11.66 19.56
N ALA A 202 2.64 -10.53 20.13
CA ALA A 202 1.41 -9.87 19.71
C ALA A 202 1.46 -9.44 18.23
N PHE A 203 0.39 -9.74 17.48
CA PHE A 203 0.09 -9.18 16.17
C PHE A 203 -1.14 -8.28 16.31
N LEU A 204 -0.95 -6.97 16.22
CA LEU A 204 -2.01 -5.98 16.47
C LEU A 204 -2.36 -5.26 15.17
N PRO A 205 -3.50 -5.59 14.54
CA PRO A 205 -3.98 -4.89 13.36
C PRO A 205 -4.75 -3.62 13.72
N LEU A 206 -4.54 -2.57 12.92
CA LEU A 206 -5.32 -1.33 12.96
C LEU A 206 -5.68 -0.90 11.54
N ASN A 207 -6.96 -0.67 11.29
CA ASN A 207 -7.41 -0.04 10.05
C ASN A 207 -7.43 1.49 10.24
N CYS A 208 -6.58 2.20 9.47
CA CYS A 208 -6.40 3.65 9.59
C CYS A 208 -7.57 4.44 8.98
N GLY A 209 -8.34 3.85 8.06
CA GLY A 209 -9.50 4.49 7.44
C GLY A 209 -10.81 4.35 8.23
N ALA A 210 -10.85 3.46 9.24
CA ALA A 210 -12.08 3.16 9.96
C ALA A 210 -12.41 4.12 11.11
N LEU A 211 -11.46 4.98 11.51
CA LEU A 211 -11.55 5.81 12.72
C LEU A 211 -11.44 7.30 12.39
N SER A 212 -12.12 8.14 13.18
CA SER A 212 -11.86 9.58 13.15
C SER A 212 -10.42 9.88 13.62
N GLU A 213 -9.87 11.02 13.18
CA GLU A 213 -8.49 11.42 13.49
C GLU A 213 -8.16 11.34 14.99
N GLN A 214 -9.03 11.87 15.83
CA GLN A 214 -8.84 11.92 17.29
C GLN A 214 -8.87 10.51 17.92
N LEU A 215 -9.76 9.64 17.44
CA LEU A 215 -9.82 8.25 17.88
C LEU A 215 -8.60 7.47 17.40
N LEU A 216 -8.19 7.67 16.16
CA LEU A 216 -7.01 7.02 15.58
C LEU A 216 -5.73 7.39 16.36
N GLU A 217 -5.53 8.67 16.72
CA GLU A 217 -4.44 9.08 17.59
C GLU A 217 -4.48 8.39 18.95
N SER A 218 -5.65 8.36 19.58
CA SER A 218 -5.87 7.73 20.87
C SER A 218 -5.63 6.21 20.83
N GLU A 219 -6.06 5.53 19.75
CA GLU A 219 -5.81 4.10 19.58
C GLU A 219 -4.33 3.78 19.34
N LEU A 220 -3.66 4.54 18.48
CA LEU A 220 -2.24 4.33 18.17
C LEU A 220 -1.32 4.64 19.35
N PHE A 221 -1.41 5.86 19.87
CA PHE A 221 -0.42 6.38 20.81
C PHE A 221 -0.86 6.30 22.27
N GLY A 222 -2.16 6.06 22.52
CA GLY A 222 -2.73 6.19 23.85
C GLY A 222 -2.93 7.65 24.28
N HIS A 223 -3.57 7.86 25.42
CA HIS A 223 -3.80 9.20 25.93
C HIS A 223 -3.72 9.25 27.47
N GLU A 224 -3.34 10.42 27.99
CA GLU A 224 -3.42 10.73 29.40
C GLU A 224 -4.81 11.28 29.73
N ARG A 225 -5.22 11.12 30.99
CA ARG A 225 -6.49 11.66 31.49
C ARG A 225 -6.57 13.15 31.25
N GLY A 226 -7.68 13.63 30.69
CA GLY A 226 -7.94 15.06 30.43
C GLY A 226 -7.25 15.62 29.19
N SER A 227 -6.64 14.79 28.33
CA SER A 227 -5.93 15.24 27.11
C SER A 227 -6.86 15.77 26.02
N PHE A 228 -8.13 15.39 26.03
CA PHE A 228 -9.17 15.90 25.13
C PHE A 228 -10.56 15.72 25.77
N THR A 229 -11.58 16.32 25.16
CA THR A 229 -12.98 16.17 25.60
C THR A 229 -13.42 14.71 25.46
N GLY A 230 -13.67 14.03 26.61
CA GLY A 230 -14.01 12.61 26.66
C GLY A 230 -12.87 11.69 27.17
N ALA A 231 -11.68 12.21 27.40
CA ALA A 231 -10.56 11.49 28.01
C ALA A 231 -10.72 11.39 29.54
N HIS A 232 -11.73 10.66 30.00
CA HIS A 232 -12.03 10.52 31.45
C HIS A 232 -10.98 9.69 32.20
N GLU A 233 -10.35 8.73 31.52
CA GLU A 233 -9.32 7.85 32.05
C GLU A 233 -8.09 7.86 31.16
N MET A 234 -6.97 7.38 31.68
CA MET A 234 -5.76 7.13 30.89
C MET A 234 -5.96 5.84 30.06
N LYS A 235 -5.56 5.87 28.80
CA LYS A 235 -5.61 4.72 27.91
C LYS A 235 -4.21 4.38 27.37
N GLN A 236 -3.84 3.12 27.45
CA GLN A 236 -2.66 2.59 26.79
C GLN A 236 -2.90 2.51 25.29
N GLY A 237 -1.92 2.97 24.48
CA GLY A 237 -1.99 2.88 23.01
C GLY A 237 -1.56 1.54 22.47
N LEU A 238 -1.98 1.25 21.23
CA LEU A 238 -1.64 0.03 20.49
C LEU A 238 -0.13 -0.16 20.36
N LEU A 239 0.63 0.93 20.16
CA LEU A 239 2.10 0.86 20.07
C LEU A 239 2.74 0.46 21.40
N GLU A 240 2.20 0.89 22.54
CA GLU A 240 2.69 0.38 23.83
C GLU A 240 2.31 -1.09 24.06
N ALA A 241 1.13 -1.50 23.62
CA ALA A 241 0.62 -2.87 23.81
C ALA A 241 1.33 -3.87 22.88
N ALA A 242 1.87 -3.40 21.75
CA ALA A 242 2.56 -4.22 20.76
C ALA A 242 4.05 -4.44 21.05
N ASP A 243 4.57 -3.97 22.18
CA ASP A 243 6.00 -4.05 22.49
C ASP A 243 6.53 -5.49 22.39
N GLY A 244 7.63 -5.67 21.66
CA GLY A 244 8.19 -6.97 21.28
C GLY A 244 7.50 -7.66 20.10
N GLY A 245 6.34 -7.14 19.63
CA GLY A 245 5.48 -7.75 18.62
C GLY A 245 5.53 -7.10 17.24
N THR A 246 4.40 -7.18 16.54
CA THR A 246 4.19 -6.63 15.19
C THR A 246 2.91 -5.80 15.16
N VAL A 247 2.99 -4.59 14.61
CA VAL A 247 1.83 -3.73 14.31
C VAL A 247 1.56 -3.79 12.81
N PHE A 248 0.32 -4.07 12.45
CA PHE A 248 -0.17 -4.04 11.09
C PHE A 248 -1.08 -2.82 10.89
N LEU A 249 -0.62 -1.86 10.07
CA LEU A 249 -1.35 -0.65 9.72
C LEU A 249 -2.02 -0.87 8.36
N ASP A 250 -3.32 -1.14 8.35
CA ASP A 250 -4.08 -1.27 7.11
C ASP A 250 -4.62 0.10 6.68
N GLU A 251 -4.71 0.30 5.37
CA GLU A 251 -5.12 1.57 4.74
C GLU A 251 -4.29 2.78 5.20
N VAL A 252 -2.96 2.60 5.29
CA VAL A 252 -2.04 3.64 5.78
C VAL A 252 -2.10 4.93 4.96
N GLY A 253 -2.53 4.87 3.70
CA GLY A 253 -2.78 6.04 2.85
C GLY A 253 -3.93 6.94 3.30
N GLU A 254 -4.76 6.48 4.26
CA GLU A 254 -5.86 7.25 4.85
C GLU A 254 -5.44 8.03 6.10
N LEU A 255 -4.18 7.90 6.55
CA LEU A 255 -3.69 8.58 7.76
C LEU A 255 -3.78 10.11 7.63
N PRO A 256 -4.40 10.82 8.59
CA PRO A 256 -4.36 12.28 8.66
C PRO A 256 -2.91 12.80 8.81
N MET A 257 -2.62 13.98 8.27
CA MET A 257 -1.26 14.56 8.28
C MET A 257 -0.68 14.71 9.70
N SER A 258 -1.49 15.04 10.69
CA SER A 258 -1.09 15.14 12.10
C SER A 258 -0.60 13.79 12.65
N VAL A 259 -1.30 12.70 12.31
CA VAL A 259 -0.95 11.33 12.71
C VAL A 259 0.31 10.88 11.98
N GLN A 260 0.47 11.23 10.69
CA GLN A 260 1.67 10.92 9.92
C GLN A 260 2.93 11.51 10.57
N VAL A 261 2.87 12.76 11.05
CA VAL A 261 4.00 13.42 11.75
C VAL A 261 4.38 12.67 13.02
N LYS A 262 3.39 12.25 13.81
CA LYS A 262 3.61 11.52 15.07
C LYS A 262 4.16 10.10 14.80
N LEU A 263 3.59 9.42 13.80
CA LEU A 263 4.04 8.08 13.40
C LEU A 263 5.49 8.10 12.89
N LEU A 264 5.87 9.11 12.11
CA LEU A 264 7.26 9.27 11.66
C LEU A 264 8.22 9.35 12.85
N ARG A 265 7.94 10.22 13.84
CA ARG A 265 8.77 10.33 15.05
C ARG A 265 8.90 9.00 15.78
N VAL A 266 7.80 8.27 15.92
CA VAL A 266 7.76 6.95 16.55
C VAL A 266 8.66 5.96 15.80
N LEU A 267 8.64 5.96 14.46
CA LEU A 267 9.47 5.09 13.63
C LEU A 267 10.97 5.45 13.69
N GLU A 268 11.29 6.73 13.91
CA GLU A 268 12.67 7.23 13.99
C GLU A 268 13.26 7.06 15.38
N GLU A 269 12.54 7.55 16.40
CA GLU A 269 13.02 7.61 17.78
C GLU A 269 12.88 6.26 18.52
N ARG A 270 12.07 5.33 18.00
CA ARG A 270 11.71 4.07 18.68
C ARG A 270 11.13 4.32 20.08
N GLN A 271 10.39 5.41 20.21
CA GLN A 271 9.72 5.80 21.45
C GLN A 271 8.32 6.29 21.15
N VAL A 272 7.39 5.95 22.03
CA VAL A 272 5.99 6.42 21.96
C VAL A 272 5.71 7.39 23.10
N ARG A 273 4.96 8.45 22.79
CA ARG A 273 4.45 9.41 23.77
C ARG A 273 2.93 9.46 23.64
N ARG A 274 2.25 9.34 24.77
CA ARG A 274 0.79 9.45 24.83
C ARG A 274 0.33 10.86 24.48
N VAL A 275 -0.86 10.98 23.94
CA VAL A 275 -1.51 12.27 23.69
C VAL A 275 -1.71 13.00 25.04
N GLY A 276 -1.24 14.25 25.13
CA GLY A 276 -1.24 15.02 26.40
C GLY A 276 -0.13 14.63 27.39
N GLY A 277 0.65 13.57 27.12
CA GLY A 277 1.73 13.11 27.98
C GLY A 277 3.06 13.79 27.68
N ILE A 278 3.96 13.84 28.68
CA ILE A 278 5.31 14.37 28.56
C ILE A 278 6.33 13.23 28.49
N ARG A 279 6.03 12.07 29.08
CA ARG A 279 6.96 10.94 29.17
C ARG A 279 6.96 10.12 27.88
N SER A 280 8.14 9.83 27.35
CA SER A 280 8.35 8.90 26.26
C SER A 280 8.70 7.52 26.80
N LYS A 281 8.18 6.47 26.17
CA LYS A 281 8.44 5.08 26.50
C LYS A 281 9.11 4.40 25.31
N PRO A 282 10.29 3.79 25.45
CA PRO A 282 10.91 3.03 24.38
C PRO A 282 10.12 1.78 24.08
N PHE A 283 10.18 1.30 22.83
CA PHE A 283 9.57 0.05 22.39
C PHE A 283 10.37 -0.62 21.27
N ASP A 284 10.15 -1.91 21.09
CA ASP A 284 10.67 -2.70 19.97
C ASP A 284 9.55 -3.33 19.17
N ILE A 285 9.07 -2.67 18.14
CA ILE A 285 7.96 -3.09 17.28
C ILE A 285 8.44 -3.25 15.85
N ARG A 286 7.95 -4.31 15.18
CA ARG A 286 8.00 -4.46 13.74
C ARG A 286 6.73 -3.86 13.11
N PHE A 287 6.89 -3.09 12.01
CA PHE A 287 5.75 -2.54 11.29
C PHE A 287 5.53 -3.27 9.96
N ILE A 288 4.28 -3.59 9.69
CA ILE A 288 3.77 -3.99 8.39
C ILE A 288 2.68 -2.98 8.03
N ALA A 289 2.79 -2.31 6.90
CA ALA A 289 1.79 -1.35 6.43
C ALA A 289 1.12 -1.87 5.16
N ALA A 290 -0.14 -1.53 4.94
CA ALA A 290 -0.86 -1.87 3.73
C ALA A 290 -1.67 -0.70 3.20
N THR A 291 -1.84 -0.61 1.89
CA THR A 291 -2.69 0.39 1.23
C THR A 291 -3.15 -0.09 -0.14
N ASN A 292 -4.28 0.42 -0.58
CA ASN A 292 -4.79 0.31 -1.95
C ASN A 292 -4.54 1.59 -2.76
N ARG A 293 -4.05 2.66 -2.12
CA ARG A 293 -3.74 3.94 -2.77
C ARG A 293 -2.34 3.94 -3.36
N GLU A 294 -2.17 4.64 -4.47
CA GLU A 294 -0.87 5.01 -4.99
C GLU A 294 -0.24 6.08 -4.09
N LEU A 295 0.58 5.63 -3.11
CA LEU A 295 1.23 6.55 -2.15
C LEU A 295 2.12 7.58 -2.84
N GLY A 296 2.66 7.26 -4.02
CA GLY A 296 3.41 8.20 -4.85
C GLY A 296 2.59 9.41 -5.26
N GLU A 297 1.39 9.21 -5.76
CA GLU A 297 0.46 10.27 -6.09
C GLU A 297 0.03 11.06 -4.84
N ALA A 298 -0.21 10.37 -3.74
CA ALA A 298 -0.54 11.01 -2.47
C ALA A 298 0.59 11.91 -1.95
N VAL A 299 1.86 11.52 -2.14
CA VAL A 299 3.04 12.34 -1.81
C VAL A 299 3.12 13.57 -2.73
N HIS A 300 2.93 13.40 -4.05
CA HIS A 300 2.92 14.53 -4.99
C HIS A 300 1.77 15.50 -4.72
N GLY A 301 0.60 14.98 -4.34
CA GLY A 301 -0.57 15.77 -3.97
C GLY A 301 -0.50 16.42 -2.59
N GLY A 302 0.58 16.20 -1.81
CA GLY A 302 0.74 16.74 -0.46
C GLY A 302 -0.15 16.07 0.60
N ASN A 303 -0.81 14.96 0.29
CA ASN A 303 -1.69 14.22 1.20
C ASN A 303 -0.95 13.15 2.01
N PHE A 304 0.29 12.84 1.62
CA PHE A 304 1.16 11.91 2.34
C PHE A 304 2.58 12.47 2.41
N ARG A 305 3.23 12.33 3.56
CA ARG A 305 4.59 12.84 3.76
C ARG A 305 5.63 11.93 3.09
N PRO A 306 6.56 12.49 2.32
CA PRO A 306 7.61 11.71 1.66
C PRO A 306 8.55 11.00 2.67
N ASP A 307 8.85 11.64 3.81
CA ASP A 307 9.71 11.08 4.84
C ASP A 307 9.09 9.83 5.50
N LEU A 308 7.79 9.88 5.82
CA LEU A 308 7.04 8.73 6.34
C LEU A 308 6.96 7.60 5.30
N TYR A 309 6.69 7.95 4.03
CA TYR A 309 6.67 6.97 2.95
C TYR A 309 7.97 6.16 2.89
N TYR A 310 9.13 6.84 2.86
CA TYR A 310 10.42 6.16 2.81
C TYR A 310 10.72 5.33 4.07
N ARG A 311 10.19 5.74 5.22
CA ARG A 311 10.40 5.00 6.47
C ARG A 311 9.52 3.75 6.57
N LEU A 312 8.31 3.78 6.03
CA LEU A 312 7.40 2.62 5.95
C LEU A 312 7.79 1.68 4.81
N ASN A 313 8.25 2.21 3.68
CA ASN A 313 8.64 1.44 2.50
C ASN A 313 10.07 0.90 2.62
N GLY A 314 10.30 0.05 3.62
CA GLY A 314 11.54 -0.71 3.71
C GLY A 314 11.61 -1.75 2.59
N ILE A 315 10.52 -2.49 2.39
CA ILE A 315 10.29 -3.35 1.23
C ILE A 315 8.80 -3.29 0.85
N SER A 316 8.50 -3.17 -0.45
CA SER A 316 7.14 -3.25 -0.96
C SER A 316 6.85 -4.61 -1.60
N LEU A 317 5.68 -5.18 -1.28
CA LEU A 317 5.14 -6.38 -1.90
C LEU A 317 3.84 -6.01 -2.60
N VAL A 318 3.82 -6.12 -3.93
CA VAL A 318 2.64 -5.80 -4.74
C VAL A 318 1.83 -7.08 -4.95
N ILE A 319 0.62 -7.13 -4.40
CA ILE A 319 -0.28 -8.27 -4.53
C ILE A 319 -1.16 -8.04 -5.76
N PRO A 320 -1.09 -8.91 -6.79
CA PRO A 320 -1.89 -8.76 -7.99
C PRO A 320 -3.37 -8.96 -7.69
N PRO A 321 -4.28 -8.28 -8.42
CA PRO A 321 -5.72 -8.50 -8.30
C PRO A 321 -6.12 -9.91 -8.74
N LEU A 322 -7.27 -10.40 -8.23
CA LEU A 322 -7.72 -11.79 -8.44
C LEU A 322 -7.87 -12.15 -9.92
N ARG A 323 -8.30 -11.20 -10.76
CA ARG A 323 -8.39 -11.36 -12.23
C ARG A 323 -7.05 -11.69 -12.92
N GLN A 324 -5.92 -11.39 -12.30
CA GLN A 324 -4.57 -11.73 -12.79
C GLN A 324 -4.05 -13.06 -12.25
N ARG A 325 -4.78 -13.72 -11.34
CA ARG A 325 -4.43 -15.03 -10.76
C ARG A 325 -5.63 -15.99 -10.81
N VAL A 326 -6.14 -16.13 -12.03
CA VAL A 326 -7.34 -16.94 -12.32
C VAL A 326 -7.19 -18.40 -11.84
N GLY A 327 -5.97 -18.94 -11.84
CA GLY A 327 -5.69 -20.29 -11.34
C GLY A 327 -6.07 -20.51 -9.87
N GLU A 328 -6.03 -19.47 -9.03
CA GLU A 328 -6.39 -19.55 -7.61
C GLU A 328 -7.92 -19.56 -7.39
N ILE A 329 -8.72 -19.09 -8.37
CA ILE A 329 -10.16 -18.90 -8.20
C ILE A 329 -10.87 -20.21 -7.84
N GLU A 330 -10.50 -21.31 -8.49
CA GLU A 330 -11.14 -22.60 -8.27
C GLU A 330 -10.90 -23.12 -6.85
N GLU A 331 -9.66 -23.08 -6.38
CA GLU A 331 -9.29 -23.50 -5.03
C GLU A 331 -9.96 -22.62 -3.96
N LEU A 332 -9.90 -21.30 -4.14
CA LEU A 332 -10.56 -20.34 -3.25
C LEU A 332 -12.09 -20.55 -3.22
N ALA A 333 -12.72 -20.73 -4.38
CA ALA A 333 -14.17 -20.94 -4.45
C ALA A 333 -14.59 -22.23 -3.71
N ARG A 334 -13.87 -23.34 -3.93
CA ARG A 334 -14.15 -24.62 -3.21
C ARG A 334 -13.99 -24.45 -1.71
N ARG A 335 -12.92 -23.83 -1.27
CA ARG A 335 -12.66 -23.56 0.14
C ARG A 335 -13.76 -22.69 0.75
N PHE A 336 -14.21 -21.62 0.08
CA PHE A 336 -15.28 -20.77 0.60
C PHE A 336 -16.64 -21.50 0.64
N VAL A 337 -16.90 -22.41 -0.29
CA VAL A 337 -18.08 -23.29 -0.24
C VAL A 337 -18.02 -24.20 0.99
N GLU A 338 -16.87 -24.83 1.26
CA GLU A 338 -16.69 -25.67 2.44
C GLU A 338 -16.89 -24.87 3.74
N GLU A 339 -16.20 -23.73 3.89
CA GLU A 339 -16.31 -22.88 5.08
C GLU A 339 -17.73 -22.34 5.29
N SER A 340 -18.42 -21.99 4.20
CA SER A 340 -19.80 -21.48 4.26
C SER A 340 -20.81 -22.59 4.55
N SER A 341 -20.58 -23.80 4.05
CA SER A 341 -21.42 -24.98 4.34
C SER A 341 -21.37 -25.37 5.81
N VAL A 342 -20.17 -25.32 6.44
CA VAL A 342 -20.02 -25.54 7.88
C VAL A 342 -20.79 -24.49 8.68
N ARG A 343 -20.71 -23.22 8.30
CA ARG A 343 -21.47 -22.13 8.96
C ARG A 343 -22.98 -22.24 8.78
N ALA A 344 -23.42 -22.77 7.63
CA ALA A 344 -24.83 -23.01 7.31
C ALA A 344 -25.35 -24.35 7.87
N GLU A 345 -24.56 -25.09 8.66
CA GLU A 345 -24.89 -26.40 9.26
C GLU A 345 -25.35 -27.44 8.23
N ARG A 346 -24.80 -27.37 6.99
CA ARG A 346 -25.11 -28.35 5.95
C ARG A 346 -24.39 -29.66 6.21
N THR A 347 -25.05 -30.75 5.87
CA THR A 347 -24.52 -32.12 6.02
C THR A 347 -23.32 -32.38 5.07
N SER A 348 -23.36 -31.75 3.87
CA SER A 348 -22.30 -31.83 2.87
C SER A 348 -22.19 -30.51 2.11
N PRO A 349 -20.96 -30.07 1.74
CA PRO A 349 -20.77 -28.91 0.87
C PRO A 349 -21.28 -29.22 -0.54
N PRO A 350 -22.05 -28.31 -1.18
CA PRO A 350 -22.47 -28.49 -2.55
C PRO A 350 -21.29 -28.42 -3.53
N THR A 351 -21.36 -29.15 -4.62
CA THR A 351 -20.40 -29.05 -5.71
C THR A 351 -20.65 -27.80 -6.54
N ILE A 352 -19.64 -27.32 -7.28
CA ILE A 352 -19.78 -26.18 -8.20
C ILE A 352 -19.88 -26.76 -9.61
N SER A 353 -20.95 -26.44 -10.36
CA SER A 353 -21.11 -26.91 -11.74
C SER A 353 -19.99 -26.35 -12.64
N SER A 354 -19.73 -27.03 -13.75
CA SER A 354 -18.71 -26.62 -14.75
C SER A 354 -19.00 -25.23 -15.32
N GLU A 355 -20.29 -24.93 -15.56
CA GLU A 355 -20.71 -23.61 -16.07
C GLU A 355 -20.54 -22.52 -15.04
N ALA A 356 -20.89 -22.79 -13.76
CA ALA A 356 -20.65 -21.85 -12.66
C ALA A 356 -19.16 -21.59 -12.46
N MET A 357 -18.32 -22.63 -12.53
CA MET A 357 -16.87 -22.49 -12.44
C MET A 357 -16.28 -21.68 -13.60
N ALA A 358 -16.76 -21.90 -14.83
CA ALA A 358 -16.34 -21.11 -15.99
C ALA A 358 -16.72 -19.63 -15.82
N TRP A 359 -17.91 -19.35 -15.28
CA TRP A 359 -18.33 -17.99 -14.95
C TRP A 359 -17.42 -17.35 -13.90
N LEU A 360 -17.13 -18.06 -12.79
CA LEU A 360 -16.24 -17.59 -11.74
C LEU A 360 -14.86 -17.20 -12.28
N LYS A 361 -14.29 -18.01 -13.19
CA LYS A 361 -12.98 -17.76 -13.81
C LYS A 361 -12.99 -16.60 -14.80
N SER A 362 -14.15 -16.29 -15.41
CA SER A 362 -14.30 -15.21 -16.38
C SER A 362 -14.67 -13.86 -15.77
N HIS A 363 -15.12 -13.84 -14.51
CA HIS A 363 -15.55 -12.62 -13.83
C HIS A 363 -14.36 -11.73 -13.45
N SER A 364 -14.52 -10.41 -13.51
CA SER A 364 -13.44 -9.43 -13.30
C SER A 364 -13.04 -9.20 -11.85
N TRP A 365 -13.89 -9.57 -10.90
CA TRP A 365 -13.68 -9.49 -9.45
C TRP A 365 -13.18 -8.13 -8.97
N PRO A 366 -13.92 -7.02 -9.15
CA PRO A 366 -13.50 -5.71 -8.67
C PRO A 366 -13.29 -5.64 -7.15
N GLY A 367 -14.02 -6.45 -6.38
CA GLY A 367 -13.82 -6.63 -4.93
C GLY A 367 -12.90 -7.79 -4.57
N ASN A 368 -12.22 -8.39 -5.55
CA ASN A 368 -11.22 -9.44 -5.40
C ASN A 368 -11.70 -10.66 -4.57
N ILE A 369 -10.86 -11.16 -3.67
CA ILE A 369 -11.17 -12.35 -2.83
C ILE A 369 -12.38 -12.08 -1.92
N ARG A 370 -12.55 -10.86 -1.42
CA ARG A 370 -13.69 -10.49 -0.56
C ARG A 370 -15.03 -10.62 -1.31
N GLU A 371 -15.07 -10.19 -2.57
CA GLU A 371 -16.24 -10.35 -3.43
C GLU A 371 -16.49 -11.82 -3.77
N LEU A 372 -15.45 -12.58 -4.11
CA LEU A 372 -15.55 -14.02 -4.35
C LEU A 372 -16.12 -14.75 -3.13
N GLN A 373 -15.58 -14.47 -1.93
CA GLN A 373 -16.05 -15.06 -0.68
C GLN A 373 -17.54 -14.77 -0.44
N ASN A 374 -17.95 -13.50 -0.54
CA ASN A 374 -19.37 -13.12 -0.38
C ASN A 374 -20.27 -13.78 -1.42
N THR A 375 -19.79 -13.93 -2.66
CA THR A 375 -20.52 -14.59 -3.74
C THR A 375 -20.71 -16.07 -3.44
N MET A 376 -19.69 -16.77 -2.97
CA MET A 376 -19.78 -18.18 -2.60
C MET A 376 -20.66 -18.40 -1.36
N GLU A 377 -20.55 -17.56 -0.35
CA GLU A 377 -21.40 -17.60 0.84
C GLU A 377 -22.88 -17.45 0.45
N ARG A 378 -23.19 -16.47 -0.40
CA ARG A 378 -24.55 -16.30 -0.95
C ARG A 378 -24.99 -17.49 -1.77
N ALA A 379 -24.13 -18.04 -2.63
CA ALA A 379 -24.47 -19.19 -3.46
C ALA A 379 -24.80 -20.43 -2.62
N VAL A 380 -24.05 -20.70 -1.54
CA VAL A 380 -24.34 -21.80 -0.61
C VAL A 380 -25.68 -21.62 0.09
N LEU A 381 -26.04 -20.39 0.50
CA LEU A 381 -27.32 -20.08 1.13
C LEU A 381 -28.52 -20.23 0.17
N LEU A 382 -28.33 -19.89 -1.10
CA LEU A 382 -29.39 -19.99 -2.11
C LEU A 382 -29.53 -21.39 -2.70
N CYS A 383 -28.51 -22.22 -2.64
CA CYS A 383 -28.46 -23.56 -3.17
C CYS A 383 -29.27 -24.52 -2.26
N ASN A 384 -30.45 -24.94 -2.69
CA ASN A 384 -31.27 -25.93 -1.96
C ASN A 384 -30.86 -27.38 -2.27
N GLY A 385 -30.04 -27.61 -3.30
CA GLY A 385 -29.57 -28.93 -3.73
C GLY A 385 -28.08 -29.16 -3.37
N ASP A 386 -27.46 -30.10 -4.07
CA ASP A 386 -26.07 -30.51 -3.88
C ASP A 386 -25.12 -29.88 -4.93
N GLU A 387 -25.63 -28.96 -5.77
CA GLU A 387 -24.86 -28.33 -6.83
C GLU A 387 -25.16 -26.83 -6.96
N ILE A 388 -24.11 -26.01 -6.94
CA ILE A 388 -24.15 -24.57 -7.22
C ILE A 388 -24.11 -24.39 -8.74
N THR A 389 -25.19 -23.83 -9.31
CA THR A 389 -25.35 -23.51 -10.73
C THR A 389 -25.27 -22.00 -10.97
N LEU A 390 -25.33 -21.56 -12.22
CA LEU A 390 -25.36 -20.13 -12.58
C LEU A 390 -26.50 -19.34 -11.93
N ASP A 391 -27.65 -20.00 -11.65
CA ASP A 391 -28.80 -19.35 -11.00
C ASP A 391 -28.52 -18.88 -9.57
N HIS A 392 -27.52 -19.46 -8.93
CA HIS A 392 -27.07 -19.08 -7.57
C HIS A 392 -26.03 -17.96 -7.56
N LEU A 393 -25.49 -17.62 -8.75
CA LEU A 393 -24.48 -16.58 -8.93
C LEU A 393 -25.12 -15.24 -9.32
N PRO A 394 -24.44 -14.11 -9.11
CA PRO A 394 -24.91 -12.82 -9.59
C PRO A 394 -25.12 -12.84 -11.11
N PRO A 395 -26.22 -12.24 -11.62
CA PRO A 395 -26.42 -12.16 -13.06
C PRO A 395 -25.24 -11.43 -13.71
N THR A 396 -24.73 -11.97 -14.82
CA THR A 396 -23.76 -11.27 -15.65
C THR A 396 -24.42 -9.98 -16.13
N THR A 397 -24.00 -8.83 -15.58
CA THR A 397 -24.21 -7.56 -16.25
C THR A 397 -23.34 -7.60 -17.49
N GLY A 398 -23.91 -8.12 -18.58
CA GLY A 398 -23.23 -8.28 -19.85
C GLY A 398 -22.73 -6.93 -20.35
N THR A 399 -21.44 -6.75 -20.35
CA THR A 399 -20.76 -5.77 -21.18
C THR A 399 -20.82 -6.25 -22.63
N THR A 400 -22.00 -6.10 -23.26
CA THR A 400 -22.03 -6.03 -24.72
C THR A 400 -21.35 -4.73 -25.10
N GLY A 401 -20.17 -4.85 -25.68
CA GLY A 401 -19.45 -3.72 -26.22
C GLY A 401 -20.33 -2.89 -27.19
N LYS A 402 -20.45 -1.62 -26.86
CA LYS A 402 -20.53 -0.52 -27.82
C LYS A 402 -19.82 0.67 -27.20
N THR A 403 -18.74 1.02 -27.85
CA THR A 403 -18.02 2.28 -27.74
C THR A 403 -18.99 3.46 -27.70
N GLY A 404 -18.85 4.31 -26.71
CA GLY A 404 -19.42 5.64 -26.73
C GLY A 404 -20.09 6.05 -25.42
N ASP A 405 -19.43 6.96 -24.74
CA ASP A 405 -19.94 7.85 -23.70
C ASP A 405 -19.81 7.40 -22.24
N HIS A 406 -18.79 7.95 -21.61
CA HIS A 406 -18.64 7.98 -20.16
C HIS A 406 -19.85 8.66 -19.51
N ARG A 407 -20.73 7.85 -18.89
CA ARG A 407 -21.49 8.23 -17.71
C ARG A 407 -21.78 6.97 -16.87
N ALA A 408 -20.93 6.77 -15.86
CA ALA A 408 -21.24 5.90 -14.74
C ALA A 408 -22.57 6.31 -14.13
N ILE A 409 -23.48 5.36 -13.91
CA ILE A 409 -24.52 5.53 -12.90
C ILE A 409 -25.06 4.14 -12.58
N ASP A 410 -24.83 3.76 -11.32
CA ASP A 410 -25.71 2.85 -10.59
C ASP A 410 -27.01 3.63 -10.31
N PRO A 411 -28.14 3.30 -10.91
CA PRO A 411 -29.36 4.02 -10.58
C PRO A 411 -29.84 3.51 -9.22
N ASP A 412 -29.58 4.29 -8.17
CA ASP A 412 -30.33 4.19 -6.93
C ASP A 412 -31.83 4.09 -7.31
N PRO A 413 -32.52 2.97 -6.99
CA PRO A 413 -33.92 2.79 -7.39
C PRO A 413 -34.83 3.90 -6.88
N GLU A 414 -34.45 4.60 -5.85
CA GLU A 414 -35.15 5.77 -5.33
C GLU A 414 -34.94 7.01 -6.21
N ARG A 415 -33.71 7.23 -6.69
CA ARG A 415 -33.39 8.29 -7.65
C ARG A 415 -34.19 8.14 -8.96
N GLN A 416 -34.30 6.92 -9.47
CA GLN A 416 -35.05 6.65 -10.70
C GLN A 416 -36.55 6.88 -10.49
N ARG A 417 -37.13 6.44 -9.36
CA ARG A 417 -38.53 6.71 -9.00
C ARG A 417 -38.83 8.21 -8.91
N ILE A 418 -37.91 9.00 -8.42
CA ILE A 418 -38.06 10.46 -8.33
C ILE A 418 -38.04 11.10 -9.72
N LEU A 419 -37.14 10.67 -10.60
CA LEU A 419 -37.06 11.14 -11.99
C LEU A 419 -38.35 10.78 -12.76
N ASP A 420 -38.80 9.53 -12.68
CA ASP A 420 -40.04 9.07 -13.33
C ASP A 420 -41.29 9.82 -12.85
N ALA A 421 -41.32 10.14 -11.55
CA ALA A 421 -42.46 10.90 -10.98
C ALA A 421 -42.43 12.38 -11.44
N LEU A 422 -41.25 12.97 -11.59
CA LEU A 422 -41.10 14.33 -12.13
C LEU A 422 -41.49 14.38 -13.60
N ASP A 423 -41.08 13.42 -14.41
CA ASP A 423 -41.43 13.33 -15.83
C ASP A 423 -42.93 13.12 -16.03
N LYS A 424 -43.56 12.20 -15.30
CA LYS A 424 -45.04 11.98 -15.33
C LYS A 424 -45.83 13.21 -14.91
N CYS A 425 -45.22 14.09 -14.09
CA CYS A 425 -45.84 15.31 -13.60
C CYS A 425 -45.34 16.57 -14.35
N ALA A 426 -44.67 16.46 -15.50
CA ALA A 426 -44.11 17.56 -16.27
C ALA A 426 -43.33 18.57 -15.40
N GLY A 427 -42.49 18.07 -14.49
CA GLY A 427 -41.66 18.86 -13.58
C GLY A 427 -42.41 19.48 -12.39
N ASN A 428 -43.68 19.22 -12.20
CA ASN A 428 -44.45 19.76 -11.10
C ASN A 428 -44.12 19.04 -9.77
N GLN A 429 -43.28 19.64 -8.97
CA GLN A 429 -42.75 19.08 -7.70
C GLN A 429 -43.86 18.73 -6.69
N THR A 430 -44.94 19.51 -6.62
CA THR A 430 -46.05 19.25 -5.68
C THR A 430 -46.86 18.01 -6.10
N ARG A 431 -47.08 17.83 -7.41
CA ARG A 431 -47.75 16.64 -7.97
C ARG A 431 -46.86 15.40 -7.86
N ALA A 432 -45.56 15.54 -8.16
CA ALA A 432 -44.57 14.47 -8.05
C ALA A 432 -44.41 13.97 -6.59
N ALA A 433 -44.35 14.89 -5.61
CA ALA A 433 -44.32 14.53 -4.20
C ALA A 433 -45.56 13.74 -3.77
N ARG A 434 -46.74 14.16 -4.24
CA ARG A 434 -48.02 13.45 -3.95
C ARG A 434 -48.02 12.08 -4.62
N LEU A 435 -47.51 11.93 -5.84
CA LEU A 435 -47.39 10.65 -6.54
C LEU A 435 -46.47 9.67 -5.83
N LEU A 436 -45.38 10.20 -5.21
CA LEU A 436 -44.42 9.42 -4.43
C LEU A 436 -44.86 9.15 -2.98
N GLY A 437 -45.99 9.72 -2.53
CA GLY A 437 -46.46 9.57 -1.15
C GLY A 437 -45.61 10.30 -0.09
N ILE A 438 -44.80 11.31 -0.50
CA ILE A 438 -43.91 12.07 0.39
C ILE A 438 -44.28 13.56 0.44
N SER A 439 -43.77 14.29 1.47
CA SER A 439 -43.94 15.73 1.53
C SER A 439 -43.13 16.44 0.43
N ARG A 440 -43.59 17.65 0.01
CA ARG A 440 -42.84 18.45 -0.97
C ARG A 440 -41.44 18.80 -0.45
N ASN A 441 -41.29 19.06 0.85
CA ASN A 441 -40.00 19.40 1.46
C ASN A 441 -39.06 18.20 1.47
N THR A 442 -39.58 16.98 1.70
CA THR A 442 -38.81 15.73 1.59
C THR A 442 -38.36 15.49 0.16
N LEU A 443 -39.22 15.76 -0.85
CA LEU A 443 -38.83 15.65 -2.25
C LEU A 443 -37.70 16.63 -2.60
N LEU A 444 -37.80 17.90 -2.13
CA LEU A 444 -36.75 18.91 -2.37
C LEU A 444 -35.43 18.52 -1.75
N ALA A 445 -35.41 18.03 -0.51
CA ALA A 445 -34.21 17.55 0.15
C ALA A 445 -33.55 16.38 -0.61
N ARG A 446 -34.38 15.46 -1.15
CA ARG A 446 -33.87 14.33 -1.97
C ARG A 446 -33.35 14.77 -3.33
N LEU A 447 -34.00 15.76 -3.99
CA LEU A 447 -33.48 16.34 -5.23
C LEU A 447 -32.11 16.96 -5.05
N ASP A 448 -31.89 17.68 -3.93
CA ASP A 448 -30.59 18.26 -3.58
C ASP A 448 -29.56 17.17 -3.26
N ALA A 449 -29.94 16.15 -2.49
CA ALA A 449 -29.05 15.02 -2.14
C ALA A 449 -28.61 14.21 -3.38
N TYR A 450 -29.48 14.05 -4.38
CA TYR A 450 -29.17 13.33 -5.62
C TYR A 450 -28.61 14.24 -6.73
N GLY A 451 -28.39 15.52 -6.47
CA GLY A 451 -27.87 16.48 -7.47
C GLY A 451 -28.81 16.66 -8.68
N ILE A 452 -30.12 16.44 -8.51
CA ILE A 452 -31.10 16.58 -9.57
C ILE A 452 -31.53 18.04 -9.67
N ASN A 453 -31.31 18.67 -10.86
CA ASN A 453 -31.71 20.05 -11.10
C ASN A 453 -33.20 20.26 -10.88
N ARG A 454 -33.56 21.27 -10.07
CA ARG A 454 -34.96 21.62 -9.81
C ARG A 454 -35.58 22.18 -11.10
N PRO A 455 -36.63 21.54 -11.70
CA PRO A 455 -37.26 22.11 -12.88
C PRO A 455 -37.89 23.45 -12.53
N ARG A 456 -37.50 24.50 -13.30
CA ARG A 456 -38.09 25.84 -13.17
C ARG A 456 -39.44 25.85 -13.89
N LYS A 457 -40.44 26.53 -13.31
CA LYS A 457 -41.71 26.79 -14.00
C LYS A 457 -41.44 27.45 -15.35
N PRO A 458 -42.08 26.99 -16.43
CA PRO A 458 -42.05 27.76 -17.67
C PRO A 458 -42.64 29.14 -17.40
N VAL A 459 -41.88 30.16 -17.74
CA VAL A 459 -42.36 31.55 -17.71
C VAL A 459 -43.44 31.62 -18.79
N ARG A 460 -44.68 32.02 -18.37
CA ARG A 460 -45.78 32.31 -19.30
C ARG A 460 -45.53 33.64 -20.03
#